data_82d0ed7e4df8825c8a54181d8413329c
#
_entry.id   82d0ed7e4df8825c8a54181d8413329c
#
_cell.length_a   1.000
_cell.length_b   1.000
_cell.length_c   1.000
_cell.angle_alpha   90.00
_cell.angle_beta   90.00
_cell.angle_gamma   90.00
#
_symmetry.space_group_name_H-M   'P 1'
#
loop_
_entity.id
_entity.type
_entity.pdbx_description
1 polymer ?
#
loop_
_entity_poly.entity_id
_entity_poly.type
_entity_poly.pdbx_seq_one_letter_code
_entity_poly.pdbx_strand_id
1 'polypeptide(L)'
;MNLYLIRHGQSEGNRLKKIQGTMDFPLSEDGKRQVELLGERFVSIKLDHLYSSDLTRASSTADAIAVRKNMTVHKWDKLREVELGPLQGKTRVQIYEEFPQANKESLITSGIDGTETVEQLEARCKYILEQLLLAHKGKNIALVSHGGFLSVLMMYILTGEQWVNFHRPFRFGNTSITHLEWPLDSEKPYLHYMNDRQHLNEQNQAMTDRKIDIL
;
A
#
# COMPACT_ATOMS: atom_id res chain seq x y z
N MET A 1 16.49 8.88 -6.96
CA MET A 1 15.11 9.11 -6.45
C MET A 1 14.93 8.31 -5.19
N ASN A 2 14.44 8.94 -4.10
CA ASN A 2 13.97 8.22 -2.92
C ASN A 2 12.48 8.01 -3.02
N LEU A 3 12.01 6.78 -2.80
CA LEU A 3 10.60 6.41 -2.86
C LEU A 3 10.16 5.80 -1.53
N TYR A 4 9.21 6.44 -0.88
CA TYR A 4 8.57 5.97 0.35
C TYR A 4 7.21 5.39 0.01
N LEU A 5 7.08 4.08 0.09
CA LEU A 5 5.81 3.37 -0.06
C LEU A 5 5.13 3.28 1.30
N ILE A 6 3.89 3.77 1.39
CA ILE A 6 3.15 3.89 2.65
C ILE A 6 1.79 3.20 2.48
N ARG A 7 1.47 2.26 3.36
CA ARG A 7 0.11 1.73 3.42
C ARG A 7 -0.77 2.67 4.24
N HIS A 8 -2.02 2.86 3.82
CA HIS A 8 -3.03 3.62 4.55
C HIS A 8 -3.20 3.15 6.00
N GLY A 9 -3.67 4.03 6.89
CA GLY A 9 -4.06 3.73 8.26
C GLY A 9 -5.17 2.68 8.33
N GLN A 10 -5.41 2.08 9.50
CA GLN A 10 -6.46 1.09 9.65
C GLN A 10 -7.82 1.68 9.22
N SER A 11 -8.51 0.99 8.31
CA SER A 11 -9.86 1.33 7.87
C SER A 11 -10.92 0.52 8.62
N GLU A 12 -12.18 0.94 8.54
CA GLU A 12 -13.30 0.14 9.04
C GLU A 12 -13.37 -1.23 8.37
N GLY A 13 -13.00 -1.33 7.08
CA GLY A 13 -12.89 -2.62 6.41
C GLY A 13 -11.81 -3.53 7.02
N ASN A 14 -10.65 -2.96 7.42
CA ASN A 14 -9.63 -3.73 8.14
C ASN A 14 -10.13 -4.21 9.51
N ARG A 15 -10.79 -3.33 10.28
CA ARG A 15 -11.37 -3.67 11.58
C ARG A 15 -12.39 -4.81 11.48
N LEU A 16 -13.20 -4.79 10.43
CA LEU A 16 -14.22 -5.80 10.14
C LEU A 16 -13.66 -7.03 9.38
N LYS A 17 -12.34 -7.11 9.14
CA LYS A 17 -11.68 -8.20 8.40
C LYS A 17 -12.26 -8.45 7.00
N LYS A 18 -12.74 -7.38 6.36
CA LYS A 18 -13.28 -7.43 5.01
C LYS A 18 -12.20 -7.20 3.97
N ILE A 19 -12.27 -7.97 2.89
CA ILE A 19 -11.52 -7.71 1.67
C ILE A 19 -12.11 -6.46 1.01
N GLN A 20 -11.33 -5.41 0.89
CA GLN A 20 -11.85 -4.10 0.51
C GLN A 20 -11.76 -3.86 -1.01
N GLY A 21 -10.63 -4.25 -1.61
CA GLY A 21 -10.37 -3.89 -3.00
C GLY A 21 -10.54 -2.37 -3.21
N THR A 22 -11.27 -2.00 -4.24
CA THR A 22 -11.59 -0.61 -4.58
C THR A 22 -12.82 -0.04 -3.85
N MET A 23 -13.53 -0.84 -3.03
CA MET A 23 -14.59 -0.31 -2.17
C MET A 23 -14.03 0.71 -1.20
N ASP A 24 -14.77 1.79 -1.00
CA ASP A 24 -14.30 2.91 -0.17
C ASP A 24 -14.80 2.78 1.28
N PHE A 25 -13.87 2.53 2.18
CA PHE A 25 -14.06 2.48 3.63
C PHE A 25 -13.25 3.60 4.28
N PRO A 26 -13.82 4.36 5.24
CA PRO A 26 -13.10 5.40 5.97
C PRO A 26 -12.09 4.77 6.95
N LEU A 27 -11.19 5.60 7.49
CA LEU A 27 -10.32 5.21 8.60
C LEU A 27 -11.16 4.87 9.83
N SER A 28 -10.75 3.84 10.57
CA SER A 28 -11.25 3.56 11.92
C SER A 28 -10.70 4.59 12.93
N GLU A 29 -11.20 4.59 14.15
CA GLU A 29 -10.67 5.45 15.21
C GLU A 29 -9.18 5.15 15.50
N ASP A 30 -8.79 3.87 15.48
CA ASP A 30 -7.36 3.49 15.56
C ASP A 30 -6.58 3.99 14.36
N GLY A 31 -7.18 3.90 13.16
CA GLY A 31 -6.57 4.41 11.94
C GLY A 31 -6.31 5.91 11.98
N LYS A 32 -7.22 6.70 12.53
CA LYS A 32 -7.03 8.15 12.71
C LYS A 32 -5.83 8.45 13.62
N ARG A 33 -5.70 7.72 14.74
CA ARG A 33 -4.52 7.85 15.63
C ARG A 33 -3.22 7.43 14.92
N GLN A 34 -3.25 6.33 14.15
CA GLN A 34 -2.08 5.86 13.41
C GLN A 34 -1.58 6.90 12.40
N VAL A 35 -2.49 7.57 11.68
CA VAL A 35 -2.07 8.55 10.66
C VAL A 35 -1.55 9.85 11.26
N GLU A 36 -2.00 10.25 12.45
CA GLU A 36 -1.42 11.36 13.19
C GLU A 36 0.05 11.08 13.54
N LEU A 37 0.36 9.90 14.11
CA LEU A 37 1.73 9.47 14.42
C LEU A 37 2.59 9.34 13.15
N LEU A 38 2.01 8.87 12.05
CA LEU A 38 2.68 8.85 10.76
C LEU A 38 3.04 10.26 10.28
N GLY A 39 2.11 11.22 10.40
CA GLY A 39 2.35 12.62 10.06
C GLY A 39 3.53 13.20 10.85
N GLU A 40 3.60 12.94 12.17
CA GLU A 40 4.73 13.33 13.02
C GLU A 40 6.04 12.71 12.55
N ARG A 41 6.04 11.40 12.22
CA ARG A 41 7.22 10.71 11.70
C ARG A 41 7.77 11.36 10.43
N PHE A 42 6.89 11.90 9.58
CA PHE A 42 7.29 12.54 8.33
C PHE A 42 7.83 13.98 8.49
N VAL A 43 7.69 14.63 9.65
CA VAL A 43 8.23 15.99 9.88
C VAL A 43 9.72 16.05 9.54
N SER A 44 10.51 15.06 9.98
CA SER A 44 11.96 14.98 9.76
C SER A 44 12.37 14.41 8.40
N ILE A 45 11.46 13.76 7.66
CA ILE A 45 11.75 13.15 6.36
C ILE A 45 11.55 14.21 5.27
N LYS A 46 12.59 14.49 4.48
CA LYS A 46 12.47 15.41 3.34
C LYS A 46 11.58 14.78 2.27
N LEU A 47 10.55 15.52 1.84
CA LEU A 47 9.70 15.16 0.70
C LEU A 47 9.65 16.31 -0.30
N ASP A 48 9.64 15.96 -1.58
CA ASP A 48 9.43 16.89 -2.69
C ASP A 48 8.00 16.72 -3.26
N HIS A 49 7.48 15.49 -3.30
CA HIS A 49 6.12 15.20 -3.80
C HIS A 49 5.43 14.13 -2.96
N LEU A 50 4.11 14.27 -2.85
CA LEU A 50 3.24 13.34 -2.12
C LEU A 50 2.07 12.93 -3.01
N TYR A 51 2.03 11.64 -3.35
CA TYR A 51 0.95 11.03 -4.12
C TYR A 51 0.12 10.11 -3.25
N SER A 52 -1.16 10.00 -3.55
CA SER A 52 -2.07 9.09 -2.85
C SER A 52 -3.07 8.46 -3.79
N SER A 53 -3.45 7.21 -3.50
CA SER A 53 -4.75 6.71 -3.97
C SER A 53 -5.84 7.69 -3.58
N ASP A 54 -6.83 7.82 -4.42
CA ASP A 54 -8.00 8.68 -4.20
C ASP A 54 -9.03 8.08 -3.25
N LEU A 55 -8.91 6.78 -2.89
CA LEU A 55 -9.76 6.13 -1.91
C LEU A 55 -9.59 6.79 -0.52
N THR A 56 -10.70 7.03 0.16
CA THR A 56 -10.78 7.83 1.39
C THR A 56 -9.73 7.44 2.44
N ARG A 57 -9.56 6.14 2.71
CA ARG A 57 -8.57 5.65 3.69
C ARG A 57 -7.13 6.04 3.35
N ALA A 58 -6.77 6.06 2.06
CA ALA A 58 -5.44 6.43 1.61
C ALA A 58 -5.29 7.96 1.53
N SER A 59 -6.25 8.67 0.96
CA SER A 59 -6.20 10.13 0.89
C SER A 59 -6.16 10.77 2.28
N SER A 60 -6.99 10.32 3.23
CA SER A 60 -6.93 10.80 4.63
C SER A 60 -5.60 10.48 5.31
N THR A 61 -4.94 9.37 4.94
CA THR A 61 -3.59 9.07 5.43
C THR A 61 -2.56 10.05 4.87
N ALA A 62 -2.65 10.36 3.58
CA ALA A 62 -1.78 11.34 2.93
C ALA A 62 -2.00 12.75 3.47
N ASP A 63 -3.25 13.13 3.74
CA ASP A 63 -3.60 14.45 4.29
C ASP A 63 -2.92 14.69 5.64
N ALA A 64 -2.79 13.68 6.51
CA ALA A 64 -2.07 13.79 7.77
C ALA A 64 -0.57 14.13 7.58
N ILE A 65 0.07 13.59 6.55
CA ILE A 65 1.45 13.94 6.17
C ILE A 65 1.48 15.35 5.58
N ALA A 66 0.55 15.66 4.67
CA ALA A 66 0.49 16.91 3.94
C ALA A 66 0.35 18.12 4.87
N VAL A 67 -0.52 18.03 5.88
CA VAL A 67 -0.71 19.08 6.90
C VAL A 67 0.59 19.38 7.64
N ARG A 68 1.34 18.36 8.08
CA ARG A 68 2.61 18.52 8.79
C ARG A 68 3.73 19.09 7.92
N LYS A 69 3.67 18.83 6.62
CA LYS A 69 4.67 19.25 5.63
C LYS A 69 4.30 20.50 4.85
N ASN A 70 3.10 21.02 5.04
CA ASN A 70 2.51 22.09 4.20
C ASN A 70 2.63 21.77 2.70
N MET A 71 2.21 20.56 2.31
CA MET A 71 2.31 20.03 0.95
C MET A 71 0.93 19.77 0.36
N THR A 72 0.86 19.73 -0.97
CA THR A 72 -0.33 19.29 -1.70
C THR A 72 -0.27 17.78 -1.93
N VAL A 73 -1.40 17.09 -1.74
CA VAL A 73 -1.56 15.68 -2.11
C VAL A 73 -2.02 15.57 -3.56
N HIS A 74 -1.25 14.87 -4.37
CA HIS A 74 -1.62 14.52 -5.75
C HIS A 74 -2.37 13.20 -5.76
N LYS A 75 -3.68 13.23 -5.94
CA LYS A 75 -4.51 12.02 -6.03
C LYS A 75 -4.28 11.32 -7.37
N TRP A 76 -4.10 9.99 -7.31
CA TRP A 76 -3.81 9.17 -8.48
C TRP A 76 -4.54 7.83 -8.37
N ASP A 77 -5.51 7.60 -9.25
CA ASP A 77 -6.34 6.38 -9.28
C ASP A 77 -5.52 5.10 -9.51
N LYS A 78 -4.38 5.21 -10.21
CA LYS A 78 -3.44 4.09 -10.39
C LYS A 78 -2.85 3.56 -9.08
N LEU A 79 -2.93 4.31 -7.99
CA LEU A 79 -2.51 3.87 -6.65
C LEU A 79 -3.62 3.18 -5.85
N ARG A 80 -4.83 2.97 -6.40
CA ARG A 80 -5.90 2.21 -5.75
C ARG A 80 -5.47 0.78 -5.42
N GLU A 81 -6.17 0.18 -4.46
CA GLU A 81 -6.03 -1.26 -4.18
C GLU A 81 -6.38 -2.07 -5.42
N VAL A 82 -5.95 -3.32 -5.45
CA VAL A 82 -6.32 -4.27 -6.49
C VAL A 82 -7.84 -4.40 -6.56
N GLU A 83 -8.41 -4.29 -7.77
CA GLU A 83 -9.83 -4.58 -8.00
C GLU A 83 -10.06 -6.07 -7.79
N LEU A 84 -10.90 -6.41 -6.82
CA LEU A 84 -11.17 -7.80 -6.44
C LEU A 84 -12.62 -8.20 -6.72
N GLY A 85 -13.35 -7.42 -7.54
CA GLY A 85 -14.66 -7.75 -8.07
C GLY A 85 -15.63 -8.30 -7.01
N PRO A 86 -16.18 -9.51 -7.22
CA PRO A 86 -17.18 -10.09 -6.33
C PRO A 86 -16.63 -10.49 -4.94
N LEU A 87 -15.33 -10.48 -4.74
CA LEU A 87 -14.70 -10.79 -3.45
C LEU A 87 -14.75 -9.60 -2.47
N GLN A 88 -14.99 -8.39 -2.98
CA GLN A 88 -14.99 -7.16 -2.20
C GLN A 88 -16.18 -7.11 -1.21
N GLY A 89 -15.95 -6.53 -0.05
CA GLY A 89 -16.94 -6.41 1.03
C GLY A 89 -17.14 -7.67 1.87
N LYS A 90 -16.58 -8.81 1.46
CA LYS A 90 -16.68 -10.12 2.12
C LYS A 90 -15.50 -10.37 3.06
N THR A 91 -15.70 -11.20 4.08
CA THR A 91 -14.61 -11.79 4.88
C THR A 91 -13.99 -12.96 4.11
N ARG A 92 -12.78 -13.40 4.50
CA ARG A 92 -12.15 -14.58 3.88
C ARG A 92 -12.99 -15.84 4.01
N VAL A 93 -13.70 -16.01 5.15
CA VAL A 93 -14.57 -17.17 5.37
C VAL A 93 -15.67 -17.18 4.30
N GLN A 94 -16.38 -16.08 4.15
CA GLN A 94 -17.43 -15.93 3.13
C GLN A 94 -16.90 -16.15 1.70
N ILE A 95 -15.69 -15.62 1.41
CA ILE A 95 -15.06 -15.82 0.10
C ILE A 95 -14.80 -17.31 -0.16
N TYR A 96 -14.25 -18.01 0.81
CA TYR A 96 -13.92 -19.43 0.64
C TYR A 96 -15.12 -20.35 0.58
N GLU A 97 -16.24 -19.96 1.18
CA GLU A 97 -17.54 -20.65 1.06
C GLU A 97 -18.14 -20.44 -0.33
N GLU A 98 -18.11 -19.21 -0.84
CA GLU A 98 -18.74 -18.82 -2.10
C GLU A 98 -17.85 -19.12 -3.33
N PHE A 99 -16.51 -19.02 -3.15
CA PHE A 99 -15.50 -19.24 -4.19
C PHE A 99 -14.45 -20.25 -3.70
N PRO A 100 -14.76 -21.56 -3.66
CA PRO A 100 -13.84 -22.58 -3.12
C PRO A 100 -12.49 -22.63 -3.84
N GLN A 101 -12.43 -22.25 -5.12
CA GLN A 101 -11.20 -22.16 -5.90
C GLN A 101 -10.22 -21.10 -5.34
N ALA A 102 -10.70 -20.06 -4.68
CA ALA A 102 -9.87 -19.02 -4.08
C ALA A 102 -9.02 -19.52 -2.91
N ASN A 103 -9.35 -20.66 -2.30
CA ASN A 103 -8.54 -21.29 -1.25
C ASN A 103 -7.17 -21.77 -1.70
N LYS A 104 -7.02 -22.07 -2.99
CA LYS A 104 -5.80 -22.69 -3.55
C LYS A 104 -4.81 -21.66 -4.09
N GLU A 105 -5.25 -20.43 -4.28
CA GLU A 105 -4.51 -19.37 -4.96
C GLU A 105 -4.53 -18.06 -4.17
N SER A 106 -3.68 -17.13 -4.57
CA SER A 106 -3.75 -15.76 -4.07
C SER A 106 -5.05 -15.10 -4.53
N LEU A 107 -5.76 -14.39 -3.65
CA LEU A 107 -6.95 -13.62 -4.05
C LEU A 107 -6.67 -12.61 -5.16
N ILE A 108 -5.44 -12.10 -5.24
CA ILE A 108 -5.02 -11.11 -6.25
C ILE A 108 -4.82 -11.75 -7.63
N THR A 109 -4.40 -13.00 -7.67
CA THR A 109 -4.14 -13.77 -8.90
C THR A 109 -5.12 -14.92 -9.07
N SER A 110 -6.30 -14.82 -8.45
CA SER A 110 -7.30 -15.91 -8.45
C SER A 110 -7.94 -16.16 -9.80
N GLY A 111 -7.89 -15.18 -10.72
CA GLY A 111 -8.57 -15.28 -12.02
C GLY A 111 -10.10 -15.31 -11.92
N ILE A 112 -10.67 -14.96 -10.76
CA ILE A 112 -12.12 -14.84 -10.59
C ILE A 112 -12.63 -13.68 -11.45
N ASP A 113 -13.66 -13.92 -12.22
CA ASP A 113 -14.24 -12.93 -13.12
C ASP A 113 -14.59 -11.63 -12.39
N GLY A 114 -14.24 -10.49 -13.00
CA GLY A 114 -14.39 -9.17 -12.39
C GLY A 114 -13.22 -8.75 -11.48
N THR A 115 -12.19 -9.61 -11.26
CA THR A 115 -10.96 -9.20 -10.60
C THR A 115 -9.96 -8.62 -11.60
N GLU A 116 -9.08 -7.71 -11.14
CA GLU A 116 -7.99 -7.19 -11.95
C GLU A 116 -7.02 -8.32 -12.35
N THR A 117 -6.71 -8.42 -13.65
CA THR A 117 -5.87 -9.51 -14.16
C THR A 117 -4.37 -9.26 -13.88
N VAL A 118 -3.56 -10.30 -14.03
CA VAL A 118 -2.11 -10.21 -13.89
C VAL A 118 -1.53 -9.19 -14.88
N GLU A 119 -1.98 -9.23 -16.14
CA GLU A 119 -1.53 -8.32 -17.20
C GLU A 119 -1.92 -6.87 -16.91
N GLN A 120 -3.11 -6.64 -16.35
CA GLN A 120 -3.55 -5.30 -15.93
C GLN A 120 -2.71 -4.76 -14.77
N LEU A 121 -2.43 -5.59 -13.76
CA LEU A 121 -1.57 -5.25 -12.63
C LEU A 121 -0.14 -4.93 -13.08
N GLU A 122 0.39 -5.74 -13.99
CA GLU A 122 1.73 -5.54 -14.56
C GLU A 122 1.83 -4.23 -15.33
N ALA A 123 0.89 -3.99 -16.25
CA ALA A 123 0.84 -2.74 -17.02
C ALA A 123 0.71 -1.52 -16.07
N ARG A 124 -0.08 -1.64 -15.02
CA ARG A 124 -0.25 -0.59 -14.00
C ARG A 124 1.04 -0.32 -13.22
N CYS A 125 1.71 -1.37 -12.75
CA CYS A 125 2.99 -1.24 -12.04
C CYS A 125 4.07 -0.62 -12.93
N LYS A 126 4.19 -1.10 -14.17
CA LYS A 126 5.11 -0.58 -15.18
C LYS A 126 4.88 0.91 -15.41
N TYR A 127 3.64 1.29 -15.70
CA TYR A 127 3.26 2.68 -15.95
C TYR A 127 3.62 3.59 -14.77
N ILE A 128 3.27 3.20 -13.53
CA ILE A 128 3.58 4.00 -12.33
C ILE A 128 5.08 4.18 -12.19
N LEU A 129 5.86 3.10 -12.31
CA LEU A 129 7.30 3.16 -12.14
C LEU A 129 7.96 4.04 -13.20
N GLU A 130 7.58 3.90 -14.46
CA GLU A 130 8.09 4.72 -15.56
C GLU A 130 7.80 6.21 -15.34
N GLN A 131 6.55 6.56 -14.96
CA GLN A 131 6.19 7.96 -14.69
C GLN A 131 7.00 8.55 -13.53
N LEU A 132 7.20 7.79 -12.45
CA LEU A 132 7.97 8.26 -11.30
C LEU A 132 9.45 8.45 -11.64
N LEU A 133 10.07 7.49 -12.32
CA LEU A 133 11.48 7.55 -12.70
C LEU A 133 11.76 8.68 -13.69
N LEU A 134 10.84 8.89 -14.64
CA LEU A 134 10.96 9.96 -15.64
C LEU A 134 10.82 11.35 -15.01
N ALA A 135 9.81 11.55 -14.15
CA ALA A 135 9.46 12.88 -13.65
C ALA A 135 10.28 13.30 -12.40
N HIS A 136 10.84 12.34 -11.63
CA HIS A 136 11.31 12.60 -10.28
C HIS A 136 12.75 12.15 -10.00
N LYS A 137 13.62 12.18 -11.02
CA LYS A 137 15.05 11.86 -10.84
C LYS A 137 15.66 12.74 -9.74
N GLY A 138 16.27 12.12 -8.72
CA GLY A 138 16.92 12.81 -7.59
C GLY A 138 15.95 13.42 -6.55
N LYS A 139 14.64 13.18 -6.65
CA LYS A 139 13.62 13.70 -5.73
C LYS A 139 13.24 12.69 -4.65
N ASN A 140 12.57 13.17 -3.60
CA ASN A 140 12.02 12.38 -2.50
C ASN A 140 10.50 12.33 -2.63
N ILE A 141 9.97 11.14 -2.91
CA ILE A 141 8.56 10.92 -3.25
C ILE A 141 7.92 10.01 -2.20
N ALA A 142 6.74 10.35 -1.73
CA ALA A 142 5.91 9.44 -0.96
C ALA A 142 4.68 9.01 -1.77
N LEU A 143 4.38 7.71 -1.74
CA LEU A 143 3.16 7.11 -2.30
C LEU A 143 2.34 6.48 -1.19
N VAL A 144 1.14 6.99 -0.96
CA VAL A 144 0.18 6.38 -0.03
C VAL A 144 -0.79 5.50 -0.82
N SER A 145 -0.79 4.21 -0.51
CA SER A 145 -1.55 3.20 -1.22
C SER A 145 -2.01 2.07 -0.28
N HIS A 146 -2.17 0.85 -0.78
CA HIS A 146 -2.85 -0.25 -0.14
C HIS A 146 -1.97 -1.49 -0.05
N GLY A 147 -2.32 -2.41 0.87
CA GLY A 147 -1.45 -3.55 1.19
C GLY A 147 -1.28 -4.54 0.05
N GLY A 148 -2.34 -4.86 -0.67
CA GLY A 148 -2.30 -5.79 -1.80
C GLY A 148 -1.51 -5.19 -2.97
N PHE A 149 -1.87 -3.97 -3.37
CA PHE A 149 -1.20 -3.30 -4.49
C PHE A 149 0.27 -3.00 -4.20
N LEU A 150 0.61 -2.50 -3.00
CA LEU A 150 2.02 -2.26 -2.64
C LEU A 150 2.85 -3.56 -2.64
N SER A 151 2.25 -4.69 -2.25
CA SER A 151 2.93 -5.99 -2.35
C SER A 151 3.24 -6.37 -3.80
N VAL A 152 2.29 -6.17 -4.72
CA VAL A 152 2.50 -6.41 -6.16
C VAL A 152 3.54 -5.44 -6.72
N LEU A 153 3.40 -4.15 -6.45
CA LEU A 153 4.33 -3.12 -6.92
C LEU A 153 5.76 -3.39 -6.44
N MET A 154 5.94 -3.79 -5.18
CA MET A 154 7.24 -4.13 -4.63
C MET A 154 7.85 -5.35 -5.32
N MET A 155 7.07 -6.40 -5.56
CA MET A 155 7.53 -7.56 -6.32
C MET A 155 7.94 -7.18 -7.73
N TYR A 156 7.10 -6.38 -8.42
CA TYR A 156 7.39 -5.90 -9.77
C TYR A 156 8.68 -5.05 -9.81
N ILE A 157 8.90 -4.16 -8.86
CA ILE A 157 10.14 -3.35 -8.75
C ILE A 157 11.37 -4.25 -8.66
N LEU A 158 11.31 -5.36 -7.90
CA LEU A 158 12.46 -6.21 -7.65
C LEU A 158 12.69 -7.26 -8.72
N THR A 159 11.63 -7.76 -9.37
CA THR A 159 11.69 -8.94 -10.24
C THR A 159 11.15 -8.73 -11.65
N GLY A 160 10.63 -7.52 -11.95
CA GLY A 160 9.98 -7.23 -13.23
C GLY A 160 8.78 -8.15 -13.47
N GLU A 161 8.61 -8.60 -14.69
CA GLU A 161 7.52 -9.50 -15.14
C GLU A 161 7.53 -10.88 -14.48
N GLN A 162 8.61 -11.24 -13.77
CA GLN A 162 8.70 -12.50 -13.01
C GLN A 162 7.93 -12.50 -11.69
N TRP A 163 7.32 -11.38 -11.29
CA TRP A 163 6.67 -11.21 -9.99
C TRP A 163 5.59 -12.27 -9.69
N VAL A 164 4.90 -12.77 -10.70
CA VAL A 164 3.84 -13.79 -10.58
C VAL A 164 4.35 -15.14 -10.08
N ASN A 165 5.65 -15.42 -10.26
CA ASN A 165 6.27 -16.66 -9.83
C ASN A 165 6.61 -16.69 -8.33
N PHE A 166 6.42 -15.58 -7.64
CA PHE A 166 6.72 -15.47 -6.22
C PHE A 166 5.44 -15.50 -5.39
N HIS A 167 5.42 -16.32 -4.35
CA HIS A 167 4.40 -16.21 -3.30
C HIS A 167 4.61 -14.88 -2.60
N ARG A 168 3.63 -14.01 -2.61
CA ARG A 168 3.65 -12.66 -2.06
C ARG A 168 4.41 -12.57 -0.71
N PRO A 169 5.74 -12.42 -0.71
CA PRO A 169 6.55 -12.45 0.51
C PRO A 169 6.46 -11.14 1.28
N PHE A 170 6.02 -10.07 0.62
CA PHE A 170 6.02 -8.73 1.20
C PHE A 170 4.67 -8.42 1.85
N ARG A 171 4.74 -7.95 3.09
CA ARG A 171 3.59 -7.51 3.86
C ARG A 171 3.76 -6.06 4.26
N PHE A 172 2.67 -5.32 4.17
CA PHE A 172 2.60 -3.92 4.56
C PHE A 172 1.58 -3.78 5.69
N GLY A 173 2.03 -3.45 6.91
CA GLY A 173 1.16 -3.08 8.03
C GLY A 173 0.51 -1.72 7.80
N ASN A 174 -0.61 -1.43 8.46
CA ASN A 174 -1.20 -0.09 8.40
C ASN A 174 -0.19 0.96 8.83
N THR A 175 -0.11 2.07 8.10
CA THR A 175 0.87 3.16 8.21
C THR A 175 2.33 2.75 8.10
N SER A 176 2.63 1.52 7.65
CA SER A 176 4.02 1.12 7.44
C SER A 176 4.69 1.93 6.34
N ILE A 177 5.98 2.15 6.50
CA ILE A 177 6.86 2.85 5.56
C ILE A 177 7.86 1.84 5.00
N THR A 178 8.01 1.83 3.69
CA THR A 178 9.08 1.08 2.98
C THR A 178 9.86 2.09 2.15
N HIS A 179 11.19 2.10 2.27
CA HIS A 179 12.05 3.06 1.61
C HIS A 179 12.94 2.38 0.58
N LEU A 180 12.80 2.85 -0.65
CA LEU A 180 13.62 2.48 -1.81
C LEU A 180 14.40 3.70 -2.31
N GLU A 181 15.61 3.50 -2.79
CA GLU A 181 16.43 4.53 -3.40
C GLU A 181 16.92 4.10 -4.77
N TRP A 182 16.65 4.89 -5.79
CA TRP A 182 17.31 4.82 -7.10
C TRP A 182 18.47 5.82 -7.16
N PRO A 183 19.73 5.36 -7.13
CA PRO A 183 20.88 6.21 -7.42
C PRO A 183 20.75 6.88 -8.80
N LEU A 184 21.48 7.99 -9.00
CA LEU A 184 21.38 8.76 -10.26
C LEU A 184 21.91 7.99 -11.47
N ASP A 185 22.79 7.04 -11.24
CA ASP A 185 23.54 6.22 -12.20
C ASP A 185 23.11 4.74 -12.22
N SER A 186 22.02 4.40 -11.53
CA SER A 186 21.50 3.03 -11.46
C SER A 186 20.05 2.92 -11.91
N GLU A 187 19.76 1.87 -12.67
CA GLU A 187 18.39 1.50 -13.04
C GLU A 187 17.68 0.67 -11.95
N LYS A 188 18.45 0.14 -10.99
CA LYS A 188 17.94 -0.71 -9.92
C LYS A 188 17.96 0.02 -8.58
N PRO A 189 16.93 -0.15 -7.74
CA PRO A 189 16.88 0.47 -6.43
C PRO A 189 17.65 -0.32 -5.38
N TYR A 190 18.07 0.39 -4.33
CA TYR A 190 18.38 -0.18 -3.03
C TYR A 190 17.15 -0.16 -2.14
N LEU A 191 16.92 -1.23 -1.39
CA LEU A 191 15.92 -1.29 -0.33
C LEU A 191 16.61 -0.97 1.00
N HIS A 192 16.31 0.18 1.59
CA HIS A 192 16.88 0.60 2.87
C HIS A 192 16.19 -0.06 4.06
N TYR A 193 14.85 -0.04 4.06
CA TYR A 193 14.02 -0.74 5.05
C TYR A 193 12.64 -1.02 4.49
N MET A 194 11.97 -2.01 5.10
CA MET A 194 10.63 -2.43 4.69
C MET A 194 9.71 -2.55 5.90
N ASN A 195 8.45 -2.14 5.71
CA ASN A 195 7.39 -2.31 6.70
C ASN A 195 7.73 -1.69 8.07
N ASP A 196 8.46 -0.56 8.08
CA ASP A 196 8.78 0.17 9.30
C ASP A 196 7.51 0.80 9.90
N ARG A 197 7.27 0.53 11.18
CA ARG A 197 6.14 1.01 11.96
C ARG A 197 6.57 1.54 13.33
N GLN A 198 7.83 1.94 13.48
CA GLN A 198 8.39 2.39 14.77
C GLN A 198 7.60 3.55 15.37
N HIS A 199 7.03 4.44 14.54
CA HIS A 199 6.17 5.54 14.99
C HIS A 199 4.92 5.10 15.76
N LEU A 200 4.54 3.82 15.69
CA LEU A 200 3.43 3.26 16.48
C LEU A 200 3.85 2.72 17.84
N ASN A 201 5.15 2.52 18.09
CA ASN A 201 5.64 1.80 19.27
C ASN A 201 5.73 2.67 20.53
N GLU A 202 5.83 3.99 20.40
CA GLU A 202 6.04 4.88 21.55
C GLU A 202 4.81 5.03 22.46
N GLN A 203 3.61 4.63 22.01
CA GLN A 203 2.38 4.71 22.81
C GLN A 203 1.62 3.38 22.95
N ASN A 204 2.02 2.31 22.28
CA ASN A 204 1.21 1.09 22.16
C ASN A 204 1.92 -0.23 22.52
N GLN A 205 2.96 -0.24 23.35
CA GLN A 205 3.53 -1.51 23.86
C GLN A 205 2.48 -2.40 24.58
N ALA A 206 1.35 -1.85 25.00
CA ALA A 206 0.28 -2.59 25.65
C ALA A 206 -0.79 -3.17 24.72
N MET A 207 -0.82 -2.82 23.41
CA MET A 207 -1.88 -3.26 22.47
C MET A 207 -1.41 -4.13 21.31
N THR A 208 -0.10 -4.33 21.09
CA THR A 208 0.45 -4.98 19.90
C THR A 208 0.69 -6.47 20.00
N ASP A 209 0.46 -7.11 21.15
CA ASP A 209 0.56 -8.57 21.28
C ASP A 209 -0.64 -9.34 20.71
N ARG A 210 -1.62 -8.66 20.11
CA ARG A 210 -2.70 -9.33 19.41
C ARG A 210 -2.29 -9.51 17.93
N LYS A 211 -1.97 -10.77 17.61
CA LYS A 211 -1.81 -11.39 16.30
C LYS A 211 -2.06 -10.42 15.11
N ILE A 212 -0.99 -10.11 14.40
CA ILE A 212 -1.04 -9.47 13.09
C ILE A 212 -2.00 -10.27 12.23
N ASP A 213 -3.22 -9.76 12.05
CA ASP A 213 -4.18 -10.34 11.11
C ASP A 213 -3.64 -10.10 9.70
N ILE A 214 -3.24 -11.17 9.13
CA ILE A 214 -2.57 -11.30 7.85
C ILE A 214 -3.63 -11.30 6.76
N LEU A 215 -3.65 -10.27 5.94
CA LEU A 215 -4.27 -10.32 4.61
C LEU A 215 -3.43 -11.14 3.65
#